data_c6bbbe2a99de3ce1ee5b609a85d7b61a
#
_entry.id   c6bbbe2a99de3ce1ee5b609a85d7b61a
#
_cell.length_a   1.000
_cell.length_b   1.000
_cell.length_c   1.000
_cell.angle_alpha   90.00
_cell.angle_beta   90.00
_cell.angle_gamma   90.00
#
_symmetry.space_group_name_H-M   'P 1'
#
loop_
_entity.id
_entity.type
_entity.pdbx_description
1 polymer ?
#
loop_
_entity_poly.entity_id
_entity_poly.type
_entity_poly.pdbx_seq_one_letter_code
_entity_poly.pdbx_strand_id
1 'polypeptide(L)'
;EKLKEDILRFRMDTVMEGVDACFFRPDGVQTETMREIRSILDQSGSVSAKNWSDPSFSISKFCVAVGADSDLAGFFETLRDFEVIDRGGGFYECVPMGHSKASAIEWILKQYGIALEDAWVFGDSMNDLSMFQYVPNAVVMGKHDAGLEPYATFTAKTVEEDGIYRAMEELGLL
;
A
#
# COMPACT_ATOMS: atom_id res chain seq x y z
N GLU A 1 -11.59 17.24 -1.47
CA GLU A 1 -11.05 18.46 -2.10
C GLU A 1 -9.82 18.97 -1.36
N LYS A 2 -9.86 19.22 -0.04
CA LYS A 2 -8.73 19.76 0.72
C LYS A 2 -7.41 19.01 0.49
N LEU A 3 -7.41 17.69 0.50
CA LEU A 3 -6.21 16.88 0.23
C LEU A 3 -5.60 17.20 -1.15
N LYS A 4 -6.43 17.37 -2.18
CA LYS A 4 -5.98 17.74 -3.52
C LYS A 4 -5.32 19.11 -3.56
N GLU A 5 -5.89 20.07 -2.83
CA GLU A 5 -5.32 21.42 -2.69
C GLU A 5 -3.98 21.39 -1.95
N ASP A 6 -3.90 20.62 -0.85
CA ASP A 6 -2.68 20.47 -0.07
C ASP A 6 -1.57 19.80 -0.88
N ILE A 7 -1.86 18.76 -1.66
CA ILE A 7 -0.91 18.11 -2.58
C ILE A 7 -0.28 19.13 -3.53
N LEU A 8 -1.11 19.96 -4.16
CA LEU A 8 -0.61 20.97 -5.10
C LEU A 8 0.14 22.10 -4.38
N ARG A 9 -0.38 22.58 -3.24
CA ARG A 9 0.24 23.62 -2.43
C ARG A 9 1.65 23.26 -1.96
N PHE A 10 1.83 22.06 -1.46
CA PHE A 10 3.10 21.55 -0.93
C PHE A 10 3.96 20.87 -1.99
N ARG A 11 3.52 20.90 -3.25
CA ARG A 11 4.22 20.35 -4.42
C ARG A 11 4.59 18.88 -4.28
N MET A 12 3.72 18.10 -3.64
CA MET A 12 3.94 16.66 -3.49
C MET A 12 3.69 15.95 -4.81
N ASP A 13 4.62 15.10 -5.23
CA ASP A 13 4.42 14.22 -6.37
C ASP A 13 3.61 13.01 -5.91
N THR A 14 2.45 12.76 -6.54
CA THR A 14 1.42 11.91 -5.92
C THR A 14 0.72 11.02 -6.92
N VAL A 15 0.47 9.78 -6.51
CA VAL A 15 -0.54 8.90 -7.07
C VAL A 15 -1.63 8.65 -6.02
N MET A 16 -2.87 8.88 -6.38
CA MET A 16 -4.04 8.54 -5.59
C MET A 16 -4.66 7.25 -6.12
N GLU A 17 -4.94 6.32 -5.24
CA GLU A 17 -5.50 5.01 -5.58
C GLU A 17 -6.98 4.97 -5.18
N GLY A 18 -7.83 4.89 -6.18
CA GLY A 18 -9.27 4.71 -6.04
C GLY A 18 -9.70 3.26 -6.22
N VAL A 19 -11.00 3.01 -6.10
CA VAL A 19 -11.57 1.66 -6.29
C VAL A 19 -11.42 1.21 -7.75
N ASP A 20 -11.62 2.12 -8.71
CA ASP A 20 -11.67 1.79 -10.13
C ASP A 20 -10.40 2.16 -10.89
N ALA A 21 -9.62 3.11 -10.39
CA ALA A 21 -8.46 3.63 -11.10
C ALA A 21 -7.50 4.43 -10.19
N CYS A 22 -6.29 4.63 -10.70
CA CYS A 22 -5.28 5.50 -10.10
C CYS A 22 -5.29 6.88 -10.78
N PHE A 23 -4.99 7.92 -9.98
CA PHE A 23 -5.03 9.32 -10.41
C PHE A 23 -3.71 10.00 -10.07
N PHE A 24 -3.14 10.69 -11.03
CA PHE A 24 -1.94 11.49 -10.85
C PHE A 24 -2.28 12.97 -10.81
N ARG A 25 -1.39 13.77 -10.22
CA ARG A 25 -1.55 15.23 -10.19
C ARG A 25 -1.63 15.82 -11.62
N PRO A 26 -2.36 16.93 -11.82
CA PRO A 26 -2.67 17.44 -13.16
C PRO A 26 -1.46 18.00 -13.92
N ASP A 27 -0.44 18.47 -13.24
CA ASP A 27 0.81 19.00 -13.82
C ASP A 27 1.87 17.91 -14.11
N GLY A 28 1.44 16.64 -14.04
CA GLY A 28 2.27 15.48 -14.34
C GLY A 28 3.18 15.05 -13.20
N VAL A 29 3.92 13.97 -13.44
CA VAL A 29 4.84 13.39 -12.47
C VAL A 29 6.20 14.11 -12.51
N GLN A 30 6.80 14.32 -11.34
CA GLN A 30 8.02 15.10 -11.16
C GLN A 30 9.23 14.21 -10.83
N THR A 31 9.03 13.21 -9.97
CA THR A 31 10.08 12.33 -9.47
C THR A 31 10.28 11.11 -10.37
N GLU A 32 11.45 10.49 -10.28
CA GLU A 32 11.74 9.24 -11.00
C GLU A 32 10.85 8.09 -10.50
N THR A 33 10.75 7.93 -9.19
CA THR A 33 9.87 6.94 -8.56
C THR A 33 8.44 7.03 -9.09
N MET A 34 7.89 8.25 -9.16
CA MET A 34 6.51 8.42 -9.62
C MET A 34 6.36 8.19 -11.13
N ARG A 35 7.41 8.46 -11.94
CA ARG A 35 7.44 8.10 -13.37
C ARG A 35 7.41 6.59 -13.59
N GLU A 36 8.18 5.84 -12.79
CA GLU A 36 8.19 4.37 -12.85
C GLU A 36 6.81 3.79 -12.48
N ILE A 37 6.25 4.25 -11.36
CA ILE A 37 4.90 3.84 -10.93
C ILE A 37 3.87 4.15 -12.02
N ARG A 38 3.92 5.37 -12.59
CA ARG A 38 3.02 5.76 -13.67
C ARG A 38 3.16 4.86 -14.89
N SER A 39 4.37 4.53 -15.29
CA SER A 39 4.62 3.64 -16.42
C SER A 39 4.00 2.24 -16.23
N ILE A 40 4.12 1.68 -15.03
CA ILE A 40 3.51 0.38 -14.69
C ILE A 40 1.98 0.46 -14.74
N LEU A 41 1.41 1.49 -14.15
CA LEU A 41 -0.05 1.68 -14.09
C LEU A 41 -0.66 2.01 -15.46
N ASP A 42 0.05 2.77 -16.30
CA ASP A 42 -0.37 3.02 -17.71
C ASP A 42 -0.40 1.71 -18.51
N GLN A 43 0.61 0.84 -18.35
CA GLN A 43 0.67 -0.46 -19.04
C GLN A 43 -0.47 -1.40 -18.60
N SER A 44 -0.88 -1.33 -17.34
CA SER A 44 -2.01 -2.12 -16.83
C SER A 44 -3.38 -1.53 -17.15
N GLY A 45 -3.44 -0.32 -17.72
CA GLY A 45 -4.69 0.39 -17.97
C GLY A 45 -5.35 0.94 -16.69
N SER A 46 -4.60 1.03 -15.59
CA SER A 46 -5.12 1.44 -14.28
C SER A 46 -5.16 2.95 -14.07
N VAL A 47 -4.59 3.75 -14.98
CA VAL A 47 -4.60 5.21 -14.87
C VAL A 47 -5.92 5.77 -15.36
N SER A 48 -6.56 6.58 -14.52
CA SER A 48 -7.81 7.24 -14.87
C SER A 48 -7.63 8.36 -15.89
N ALA A 49 -8.53 8.42 -16.87
CA ALA A 49 -8.68 9.55 -17.78
C ALA A 49 -9.54 10.69 -17.17
N LYS A 50 -10.10 10.52 -15.96
CA LYS A 50 -10.91 11.55 -15.32
C LYS A 50 -10.08 12.76 -14.97
N ASN A 51 -10.72 13.93 -15.02
CA ASN A 51 -10.10 15.17 -14.60
C ASN A 51 -9.88 15.17 -13.07
N TRP A 52 -8.79 15.79 -12.62
CA TRP A 52 -8.45 15.97 -11.21
C TRP A 52 -9.58 16.60 -10.38
N SER A 53 -10.39 17.48 -10.97
CA SER A 53 -11.53 18.15 -10.35
C SER A 53 -12.85 17.38 -10.48
N ASP A 54 -12.87 16.16 -11.01
CA ASP A 54 -14.11 15.36 -11.12
C ASP A 54 -14.68 15.10 -9.72
N PRO A 55 -15.95 15.45 -9.44
CA PRO A 55 -16.55 15.24 -8.13
C PRO A 55 -16.81 13.77 -7.80
N SER A 56 -16.81 12.88 -8.79
CA SER A 56 -16.93 11.42 -8.59
C SER A 56 -15.59 10.76 -8.23
N PHE A 57 -14.54 11.56 -8.04
CA PHE A 57 -13.23 11.13 -7.66
C PHE A 57 -13.25 10.57 -6.23
N SER A 58 -13.02 9.26 -6.09
CA SER A 58 -12.95 8.56 -4.81
C SER A 58 -11.59 7.93 -4.66
N ILE A 59 -11.00 8.04 -3.48
CA ILE A 59 -9.69 7.45 -3.17
C ILE A 59 -9.79 6.57 -1.92
N SER A 60 -9.05 5.48 -1.92
CA SER A 60 -8.89 4.59 -0.78
C SER A 60 -7.60 4.89 -0.01
N LYS A 61 -6.53 5.21 -0.73
CA LYS A 61 -5.22 5.61 -0.19
C LYS A 61 -4.47 6.45 -1.24
N PHE A 62 -3.32 6.97 -0.87
CA PHE A 62 -2.44 7.63 -1.82
C PHE A 62 -0.96 7.45 -1.43
N CYS A 63 -0.09 7.58 -2.42
CA CYS A 63 1.34 7.61 -2.18
C CYS A 63 1.91 8.95 -2.62
N VAL A 64 2.96 9.40 -1.93
CA VAL A 64 3.68 10.62 -2.27
C VAL A 64 5.17 10.34 -2.41
N ALA A 65 5.79 11.00 -3.38
CA ALA A 65 7.23 11.07 -3.53
C ALA A 65 7.70 12.51 -3.35
N VAL A 66 8.85 12.68 -2.71
CA VAL A 66 9.41 14.00 -2.41
C VAL A 66 10.26 14.45 -3.57
N GLY A 67 9.84 15.50 -4.25
CA GLY A 67 10.62 16.20 -5.27
C GLY A 67 11.51 17.31 -4.68
N ALA A 68 12.33 17.91 -5.52
CA ALA A 68 13.27 18.96 -5.10
C ALA A 68 12.58 20.19 -4.45
N ASP A 69 11.37 20.51 -4.89
CA ASP A 69 10.59 21.67 -4.44
C ASP A 69 9.47 21.30 -3.46
N SER A 70 9.41 20.06 -3.00
CA SER A 70 8.38 19.59 -2.08
C SER A 70 8.60 20.08 -0.66
N ASP A 71 7.55 20.57 0.00
CA ASP A 71 7.54 20.84 1.44
C ASP A 71 6.86 19.67 2.18
N LEU A 72 7.66 18.63 2.48
CA LEU A 72 7.21 17.42 3.15
C LEU A 72 6.70 17.70 4.58
N ALA A 73 7.42 18.55 5.33
CA ALA A 73 7.07 18.82 6.73
C ALA A 73 5.72 19.53 6.81
N GLY A 74 5.53 20.58 6.02
CA GLY A 74 4.25 21.29 5.95
C GLY A 74 3.10 20.41 5.46
N PHE A 75 3.38 19.50 4.51
CA PHE A 75 2.36 18.57 4.03
C PHE A 75 1.92 17.58 5.13
N PHE A 76 2.86 16.99 5.85
CA PHE A 76 2.52 16.02 6.91
C PHE A 76 1.68 16.62 8.04
N GLU A 77 1.84 17.90 8.36
CA GLU A 77 0.99 18.60 9.33
C GLU A 77 -0.49 18.64 8.93
N THR A 78 -0.80 18.48 7.64
CA THR A 78 -2.17 18.48 7.11
C THR A 78 -2.82 17.10 7.15
N LEU A 79 -2.05 16.01 7.30
CA LEU A 79 -2.50 14.62 7.19
C LEU A 79 -3.01 14.04 8.52
N ARG A 80 -3.87 14.79 9.24
CA ARG A 80 -4.35 14.38 10.57
C ARG A 80 -5.23 13.13 10.56
N ASP A 81 -5.86 12.85 9.43
CA ASP A 81 -6.77 11.72 9.25
C ASP A 81 -6.09 10.53 8.53
N PHE A 82 -4.77 10.60 8.36
CA PHE A 82 -4.00 9.58 7.65
C PHE A 82 -2.82 9.07 8.50
N GLU A 83 -2.58 7.79 8.43
CA GLU A 83 -1.34 7.16 8.84
C GLU A 83 -0.33 7.25 7.69
N VAL A 84 0.90 7.67 7.99
CA VAL A 84 1.98 7.84 7.02
C VAL A 84 3.01 6.75 7.23
N ILE A 85 3.20 5.91 6.23
CA ILE A 85 4.13 4.79 6.23
C ILE A 85 5.33 5.18 5.37
N ASP A 86 6.51 5.28 5.98
CA ASP A 86 7.76 5.53 5.27
C ASP A 86 8.21 4.27 4.53
N ARG A 87 8.34 4.37 3.21
CA ARG A 87 8.78 3.28 2.32
C ARG A 87 10.26 3.43 1.94
N GLY A 88 10.94 4.44 2.48
CA GLY A 88 12.32 4.77 2.15
C GLY A 88 12.47 5.62 0.89
N GLY A 89 13.66 6.21 0.71
CA GLY A 89 13.99 6.98 -0.50
C GLY A 89 13.14 8.23 -0.73
N GLY A 90 12.46 8.76 0.30
CA GLY A 90 11.53 9.89 0.15
C GLY A 90 10.18 9.50 -0.45
N PHE A 91 9.81 8.23 -0.37
CA PHE A 91 8.53 7.71 -0.81
C PHE A 91 7.68 7.25 0.38
N TYR A 92 6.44 7.71 0.44
CA TYR A 92 5.53 7.48 1.56
C TYR A 92 4.17 7.00 1.08
N GLU A 93 3.61 6.05 1.81
CA GLU A 93 2.24 5.56 1.62
C GLU A 93 1.34 6.17 2.71
N CYS A 94 0.21 6.74 2.31
CA CYS A 94 -0.74 7.39 3.21
C CYS A 94 -2.07 6.65 3.18
N VAL A 95 -2.45 6.07 4.30
CA VAL A 95 -3.70 5.31 4.47
C VAL A 95 -4.61 6.02 5.47
N PRO A 96 -5.94 5.96 5.30
CA PRO A 96 -6.85 6.55 6.29
C PRO A 96 -6.62 5.93 7.68
N MET A 97 -6.64 6.76 8.73
CA MET A 97 -6.47 6.29 10.11
C MET A 97 -7.47 5.19 10.46
N GLY A 98 -7.01 4.18 11.21
CA GLY A 98 -7.82 3.03 11.61
C GLY A 98 -8.04 2.00 10.49
N HIS A 99 -7.44 2.22 9.32
CA HIS A 99 -7.45 1.26 8.22
C HIS A 99 -6.05 0.68 8.02
N SER A 100 -5.98 -0.64 8.01
CA SER A 100 -4.75 -1.38 7.78
C SER A 100 -5.08 -2.72 7.11
N LYS A 101 -4.05 -3.45 6.67
CA LYS A 101 -4.24 -4.82 6.20
C LYS A 101 -4.86 -5.70 7.30
N ALA A 102 -4.48 -5.49 8.57
CA ALA A 102 -5.07 -6.20 9.71
C ALA A 102 -6.56 -5.90 9.89
N SER A 103 -6.96 -4.62 9.86
CA SER A 103 -8.38 -4.26 10.01
C SER A 103 -9.25 -4.77 8.87
N ALA A 104 -8.70 -4.84 7.66
CA ALA A 104 -9.38 -5.45 6.51
C ALA A 104 -9.57 -6.97 6.71
N ILE A 105 -8.55 -7.67 7.19
CA ILE A 105 -8.63 -9.10 7.53
C ILE A 105 -9.68 -9.31 8.62
N GLU A 106 -9.64 -8.55 9.70
CA GLU A 106 -10.62 -8.63 10.78
C GLU A 106 -12.05 -8.50 10.25
N TRP A 107 -12.27 -7.51 9.38
CA TRP A 107 -13.58 -7.29 8.76
C TRP A 107 -14.02 -8.50 7.91
N ILE A 108 -13.13 -9.03 7.07
CA ILE A 108 -13.40 -10.20 6.22
C ILE A 108 -13.75 -11.42 7.07
N LEU A 109 -12.94 -11.73 8.07
CA LEU A 109 -13.15 -12.87 8.95
C LEU A 109 -14.52 -12.80 9.64
N LYS A 110 -14.90 -11.62 10.14
CA LYS A 110 -16.22 -11.38 10.72
C LYS A 110 -17.36 -11.58 9.72
N GLN A 111 -17.22 -11.08 8.48
CA GLN A 111 -18.26 -11.21 7.45
C GLN A 111 -18.51 -12.67 7.07
N TYR A 112 -17.49 -13.48 7.03
CA TYR A 112 -17.58 -14.87 6.60
C TYR A 112 -17.64 -15.87 7.75
N GLY A 113 -17.57 -15.40 9.00
CA GLY A 113 -17.61 -16.28 10.18
C GLY A 113 -16.40 -17.21 10.27
N ILE A 114 -15.23 -16.75 9.80
CA ILE A 114 -13.98 -17.52 9.80
C ILE A 114 -13.22 -17.20 11.11
N ALA A 115 -12.71 -18.24 11.77
CA ALA A 115 -11.88 -18.07 12.95
C ALA A 115 -10.50 -17.49 12.60
N LEU A 116 -9.91 -16.70 13.48
CA LEU A 116 -8.62 -16.07 13.24
C LEU A 116 -7.49 -17.11 13.04
N GLU A 117 -7.60 -18.24 13.73
CA GLU A 117 -6.67 -19.35 13.67
C GLU A 117 -6.68 -20.06 12.30
N ASP A 118 -7.74 -19.90 11.52
CA ASP A 118 -7.87 -20.46 10.16
C ASP A 118 -7.33 -19.51 9.08
N ALA A 119 -6.99 -18.26 9.46
CA ALA A 119 -6.44 -17.29 8.54
C ALA A 119 -4.94 -17.49 8.33
N TRP A 120 -4.48 -17.33 7.10
CA TRP A 120 -3.07 -17.34 6.71
C TRP A 120 -2.75 -16.06 5.94
N VAL A 121 -1.59 -15.47 6.25
CA VAL A 121 -1.10 -14.28 5.54
C VAL A 121 0.28 -14.53 4.95
N PHE A 122 0.50 -13.95 3.77
CA PHE A 122 1.78 -13.97 3.06
C PHE A 122 2.23 -12.54 2.81
N GLY A 123 3.49 -12.22 3.07
CA GLY A 123 3.99 -10.87 2.91
C GLY A 123 5.51 -10.81 2.76
N ASP A 124 6.00 -9.66 2.29
CA ASP A 124 7.40 -9.44 1.97
C ASP A 124 7.96 -8.11 2.45
N SER A 125 7.12 -7.14 2.81
CA SER A 125 7.59 -5.79 3.11
C SER A 125 6.90 -5.16 4.33
N MET A 126 7.49 -4.09 4.88
CA MET A 126 7.03 -3.50 6.14
C MET A 126 5.59 -3.00 6.14
N ASN A 127 4.97 -2.76 4.98
CA ASN A 127 3.52 -2.47 4.92
C ASN A 127 2.64 -3.69 5.24
N ASP A 128 3.23 -4.89 5.35
CA ASP A 128 2.55 -6.12 5.75
C ASP A 128 2.59 -6.34 7.27
N LEU A 129 3.40 -5.55 8.00
CA LEU A 129 3.64 -5.75 9.42
C LEU A 129 2.34 -5.87 10.23
N SER A 130 1.35 -5.04 9.95
CA SER A 130 0.07 -5.07 10.69
C SER A 130 -0.63 -6.42 10.58
N MET A 131 -0.66 -7.05 9.41
CA MET A 131 -1.28 -8.37 9.26
C MET A 131 -0.45 -9.49 9.90
N PHE A 132 0.89 -9.38 9.89
CA PHE A 132 1.78 -10.31 10.58
C PHE A 132 1.64 -10.27 12.10
N GLN A 133 1.36 -9.09 12.66
CA GLN A 133 1.09 -8.93 14.10
C GLN A 133 -0.29 -9.41 14.51
N TYR A 134 -1.25 -9.40 13.57
CA TYR A 134 -2.64 -9.74 13.84
C TYR A 134 -2.95 -11.22 13.65
N VAL A 135 -2.46 -11.81 12.54
CA VAL A 135 -2.77 -13.22 12.18
C VAL A 135 -1.69 -14.16 12.70
N PRO A 136 -2.05 -15.22 13.46
CA PRO A 136 -1.06 -16.15 14.02
C PRO A 136 -0.31 -16.98 12.97
N ASN A 137 -0.91 -17.21 11.80
CA ASN A 137 -0.29 -17.98 10.72
C ASN A 137 0.29 -17.04 9.66
N ALA A 138 1.49 -16.55 9.89
CA ALA A 138 2.16 -15.57 9.04
C ALA A 138 3.35 -16.19 8.30
N VAL A 139 3.33 -16.11 6.98
CA VAL A 139 4.34 -16.66 6.08
C VAL A 139 5.11 -15.51 5.43
N VAL A 140 6.41 -15.42 5.72
CA VAL A 140 7.29 -14.45 5.06
C VAL A 140 7.83 -15.02 3.75
N MET A 141 7.89 -14.19 2.70
CA MET A 141 8.44 -14.60 1.39
C MET A 141 9.96 -14.78 1.47
N GLY A 142 10.54 -15.56 0.58
CA GLY A 142 11.97 -15.85 0.55
C GLY A 142 12.86 -14.60 0.35
N LYS A 143 12.32 -13.54 -0.24
CA LYS A 143 12.92 -12.21 -0.30
C LYS A 143 11.97 -11.25 0.40
N HIS A 144 12.42 -10.67 1.51
CA HIS A 144 11.55 -9.87 2.39
C HIS A 144 12.35 -8.87 3.23
N ASP A 145 11.64 -7.94 3.86
CA ASP A 145 12.20 -7.04 4.86
C ASP A 145 12.42 -7.77 6.19
N ALA A 146 13.62 -7.71 6.72
CA ALA A 146 14.01 -8.41 7.97
C ALA A 146 13.11 -8.05 9.20
N GLY A 147 12.44 -6.91 9.16
CA GLY A 147 11.49 -6.49 10.20
C GLY A 147 10.27 -7.39 10.35
N LEU A 148 9.97 -8.25 9.36
CA LEU A 148 8.87 -9.21 9.43
C LEU A 148 9.24 -10.54 10.10
N GLU A 149 10.53 -10.91 10.11
CA GLU A 149 10.99 -12.19 10.63
C GLU A 149 10.50 -12.53 12.06
N PRO A 150 10.47 -11.58 13.01
CA PRO A 150 10.03 -11.88 14.38
C PRO A 150 8.56 -12.33 14.49
N TYR A 151 7.76 -12.06 13.46
CA TYR A 151 6.32 -12.34 13.43
C TYR A 151 5.98 -13.52 12.51
N ALA A 152 6.93 -13.99 11.71
CA ALA A 152 6.72 -15.08 10.78
C ALA A 152 6.75 -16.45 11.48
N THR A 153 5.82 -17.32 11.12
CA THR A 153 5.77 -18.73 11.57
C THR A 153 6.37 -19.67 10.53
N PHE A 154 6.50 -19.21 9.28
CA PHE A 154 7.06 -19.98 8.17
C PHE A 154 7.76 -19.05 7.17
N THR A 155 8.80 -19.55 6.51
CA THR A 155 9.50 -18.84 5.42
C THR A 155 9.27 -19.57 4.11
N ALA A 156 8.57 -18.93 3.19
CA ALA A 156 8.35 -19.42 1.84
C ALA A 156 9.63 -19.28 0.99
N LYS A 157 9.63 -19.88 -0.19
CA LYS A 157 10.62 -19.57 -1.23
C LYS A 157 10.34 -18.22 -1.88
N THR A 158 11.21 -17.82 -2.81
CA THR A 158 11.01 -16.58 -3.58
C THR A 158 9.85 -16.72 -4.56
N VAL A 159 9.42 -15.59 -5.11
CA VAL A 159 8.34 -15.57 -6.13
C VAL A 159 8.75 -16.37 -7.37
N GLU A 160 10.02 -16.25 -7.77
CA GLU A 160 10.60 -16.97 -8.93
C GLU A 160 10.63 -18.49 -8.75
N GLU A 161 10.53 -18.95 -7.50
CA GLU A 161 10.50 -20.36 -7.13
C GLU A 161 9.09 -20.87 -6.79
N ASP A 162 8.05 -20.17 -7.18
CA ASP A 162 6.64 -20.47 -6.83
C ASP A 162 6.40 -20.51 -5.31
N GLY A 163 7.01 -19.58 -4.57
CA GLY A 163 7.12 -19.62 -3.11
C GLY A 163 5.80 -19.77 -2.39
N ILE A 164 4.74 -19.03 -2.79
CA ILE A 164 3.42 -19.14 -2.16
C ILE A 164 2.81 -20.51 -2.37
N TYR A 165 2.80 -21.00 -3.62
CA TYR A 165 2.22 -22.31 -3.95
C TYR A 165 2.89 -23.44 -3.14
N ARG A 166 4.24 -23.46 -3.13
CA ARG A 166 5.00 -24.49 -2.40
C ARG A 166 4.79 -24.42 -0.89
N ALA A 167 4.70 -23.21 -0.33
CA ALA A 167 4.41 -23.04 1.08
C ALA A 167 3.00 -23.56 1.41
N MET A 168 2.01 -23.30 0.56
CA MET A 168 0.65 -23.81 0.75
C MET A 168 0.59 -25.35 0.68
N GLU A 169 1.33 -25.98 -0.24
CA GLU A 169 1.47 -27.47 -0.28
C GLU A 169 2.10 -28.00 1.00
N GLU A 170 3.21 -27.42 1.46
CA GLU A 170 3.97 -27.89 2.63
C GLU A 170 3.15 -27.70 3.92
N LEU A 171 2.34 -26.67 4.00
CA LEU A 171 1.45 -26.36 5.13
C LEU A 171 0.11 -27.10 5.08
N GLY A 172 -0.16 -27.86 4.00
CA GLY A 172 -1.39 -28.63 3.84
C GLY A 172 -2.62 -27.75 3.60
N LEU A 173 -2.44 -26.61 2.93
CA LEU A 173 -3.51 -25.66 2.59
C LEU A 173 -4.11 -25.90 1.19
N LEU A 174 -3.53 -26.82 0.41
CA LEU A 174 -3.97 -27.25 -0.91
C LEU A 174 -4.38 -28.71 -0.90
#